data_08b4f1ec0acdb7cca9ee9a7da4d7f653
#
_entry.id   08b4f1ec0acdb7cca9ee9a7da4d7f653
#
_cell.length_a   1.000
_cell.length_b   1.000
_cell.length_c   1.000
_cell.angle_alpha   90.00
_cell.angle_beta   90.00
_cell.angle_gamma   90.00
#
_symmetry.space_group_name_H-M   'P 1'
#
loop_
_entity.id
_entity.type
_entity.pdbx_description
1 polymer ?
#
loop_
_entity_poly.entity_id
_entity_poly.type
_entity_poly.pdbx_seq_one_letter_code
_entity_poly.pdbx_strand_id
1 'polypeptide(L)'
;MKRRTFLKTTGIAAGMISISPLVADCKSDEFAFPMMDLHVHTTAEFTMEHIMQLAGQRNVKFGIVEHPADWAIKNDEDLLAYINKLRKYPVYIGLQPMTTGWNKMFSPEVLAQLDYVLMDPQTIPTGPGQYQRIWQLETYVEDTEAFMKMYMAHSLHILNNEPIDIFGWPLFLPVCIARDYYTLWTEERMQQIIQAATKKNIAIEINDMAHTPHEQFILKAKKEGIKFTFGSDSRNPNAGRLVYCKAIAQKCGLTTEDFYVPGKKSLT
;
A
#
# COMPACT_ATOMS: atom_id res chain seq x y z
N MET A 1 82.64 -10.04 -26.73
CA MET A 1 82.87 -11.09 -25.70
C MET A 1 81.54 -11.80 -25.42
N LYS A 2 81.49 -13.12 -25.63
CA LYS A 2 80.32 -13.98 -25.53
C LYS A 2 80.07 -14.34 -24.06
N ARG A 3 78.80 -14.29 -23.58
CA ARG A 3 78.38 -15.07 -22.42
C ARG A 3 77.10 -15.87 -22.79
N ARG A 4 77.25 -17.17 -22.68
CA ARG A 4 76.21 -18.18 -22.90
C ARG A 4 75.27 -18.21 -21.72
N THR A 5 73.94 -18.25 -22.01
CA THR A 5 72.89 -18.45 -21.01
C THR A 5 72.53 -19.93 -20.98
N PHE A 6 72.50 -20.48 -19.81
CA PHE A 6 72.16 -21.88 -19.52
C PHE A 6 70.66 -21.97 -19.26
N LEU A 7 69.94 -22.69 -20.08
CA LEU A 7 68.54 -23.02 -19.88
C LEU A 7 68.41 -24.20 -18.93
N LYS A 8 67.80 -24.00 -17.78
CA LYS A 8 67.28 -25.07 -16.93
C LYS A 8 65.79 -25.19 -17.16
N THR A 9 65.39 -26.33 -17.73
CA THR A 9 63.98 -26.74 -17.86
C THR A 9 63.51 -27.24 -16.52
N THR A 10 62.58 -26.54 -15.91
CA THR A 10 61.81 -27.01 -14.76
C THR A 10 60.37 -27.26 -15.26
N GLY A 11 59.94 -28.51 -15.24
CA GLY A 11 58.57 -28.88 -15.58
C GLY A 11 57.59 -28.34 -14.54
N ILE A 12 56.63 -27.57 -14.98
CA ILE A 12 55.48 -27.13 -14.17
C ILE A 12 54.34 -28.11 -14.44
N ALA A 13 54.01 -28.88 -13.40
CA ALA A 13 52.79 -29.65 -13.39
C ALA A 13 51.58 -28.70 -13.39
N ALA A 14 50.77 -28.72 -14.43
CA ALA A 14 49.52 -27.98 -14.51
C ALA A 14 48.51 -28.60 -13.54
N GLY A 15 48.40 -28.08 -12.35
CA GLY A 15 47.25 -28.33 -11.48
C GLY A 15 46.04 -27.60 -12.05
N MET A 16 45.06 -28.34 -12.57
CA MET A 16 43.75 -27.79 -12.88
C MET A 16 43.08 -27.39 -11.58
N ILE A 17 43.08 -26.10 -11.27
CA ILE A 17 42.18 -25.51 -10.26
C ILE A 17 40.82 -25.43 -10.93
N SER A 18 39.93 -26.40 -10.65
CA SER A 18 38.51 -26.25 -10.97
C SER A 18 37.94 -25.14 -10.11
N ILE A 19 37.80 -23.96 -10.70
CA ILE A 19 37.00 -22.88 -10.14
C ILE A 19 35.55 -23.33 -10.31
N SER A 20 35.00 -24.00 -9.31
CA SER A 20 33.53 -24.11 -9.18
C SER A 20 33.01 -22.69 -9.04
N PRO A 21 32.07 -22.23 -9.90
CA PRO A 21 31.38 -21.00 -9.62
C PRO A 21 30.65 -21.22 -8.28
N LEU A 22 31.07 -20.51 -7.25
CA LEU A 22 30.20 -20.25 -6.09
C LEU A 22 29.01 -19.48 -6.67
N VAL A 23 28.01 -20.22 -7.14
CA VAL A 23 26.66 -19.70 -7.21
C VAL A 23 26.31 -19.48 -5.73
N ALA A 24 26.53 -18.27 -5.25
CA ALA A 24 25.89 -17.82 -4.04
C ALA A 24 24.40 -18.04 -4.28
N ASP A 25 23.88 -19.09 -3.67
CA ASP A 25 22.46 -19.28 -3.51
C ASP A 25 21.99 -18.04 -2.76
N CYS A 26 21.63 -17.00 -3.50
CA CYS A 26 20.81 -15.92 -2.98
C CYS A 26 19.49 -16.60 -2.59
N LYS A 27 19.46 -17.19 -1.39
CA LYS A 27 18.20 -17.40 -0.71
C LYS A 27 17.54 -16.03 -0.75
N SER A 28 16.51 -15.89 -1.58
CA SER A 28 15.60 -14.79 -1.49
C SER A 28 15.24 -14.71 -0.01
N ASP A 29 15.58 -13.62 0.68
CA ASP A 29 15.11 -13.37 2.03
C ASP A 29 13.59 -13.47 1.93
N GLU A 30 13.07 -14.62 2.31
CA GLU A 30 11.64 -14.88 2.28
C GLU A 30 11.10 -14.05 3.45
N PHE A 31 10.42 -12.96 3.12
CA PHE A 31 9.84 -12.10 4.13
C PHE A 31 8.86 -12.92 4.97
N ALA A 32 8.85 -12.70 6.29
CA ALA A 32 7.93 -13.35 7.21
C ALA A 32 6.45 -12.90 7.03
N PHE A 33 6.15 -12.17 5.93
CA PHE A 33 4.83 -11.62 5.61
C PHE A 33 4.52 -11.73 4.11
N PRO A 34 3.23 -11.72 3.72
CA PRO A 34 2.82 -11.85 2.33
C PRO A 34 3.21 -10.61 1.52
N MET A 35 3.78 -10.82 0.34
CA MET A 35 4.11 -9.74 -0.59
C MET A 35 2.88 -9.40 -1.43
N MET A 36 2.14 -8.38 -0.97
CA MET A 36 0.94 -7.85 -1.63
C MET A 36 1.01 -6.34 -1.69
N ASP A 37 0.60 -5.76 -2.83
CA ASP A 37 0.42 -4.32 -3.01
C ASP A 37 -1.06 -4.08 -3.36
N LEU A 38 -1.85 -3.67 -2.37
CA LEU A 38 -3.31 -3.56 -2.49
C LEU A 38 -3.79 -2.15 -2.89
N HIS A 39 -2.86 -1.29 -3.36
CA HIS A 39 -3.20 0.07 -3.76
C HIS A 39 -2.49 0.43 -5.06
N VAL A 40 -2.99 -0.11 -6.17
CA VAL A 40 -2.43 0.13 -7.51
C VAL A 40 -3.54 0.52 -8.47
N HIS A 41 -3.28 1.52 -9.30
CA HIS A 41 -4.18 1.98 -10.35
C HIS A 41 -3.64 1.65 -11.73
N THR A 42 -4.54 1.37 -12.67
CA THR A 42 -4.21 1.33 -14.09
C THR A 42 -4.34 2.71 -14.72
N THR A 43 -3.52 2.97 -15.74
CA THR A 43 -3.66 4.14 -16.63
C THR A 43 -3.57 3.71 -18.08
N ALA A 44 -3.66 4.64 -19.01
CA ALA A 44 -3.44 4.34 -20.43
C ALA A 44 -2.02 3.81 -20.69
N GLU A 45 -1.02 4.33 -19.96
CA GLU A 45 0.39 3.97 -20.10
C GLU A 45 0.82 2.82 -19.16
N PHE A 46 0.08 2.60 -18.05
CA PHE A 46 0.36 1.56 -17.07
C PHE A 46 -0.79 0.55 -17.02
N THR A 47 -0.74 -0.40 -17.95
CA THR A 47 -1.82 -1.35 -18.19
C THR A 47 -1.74 -2.60 -17.30
N MET A 48 -2.75 -3.46 -17.36
CA MET A 48 -2.75 -4.74 -16.66
C MET A 48 -1.60 -5.66 -17.10
N GLU A 49 -1.18 -5.60 -18.36
CA GLU A 49 -0.05 -6.37 -18.87
C GLU A 49 1.25 -5.95 -18.18
N HIS A 50 1.47 -4.65 -18.00
CA HIS A 50 2.62 -4.14 -17.23
C HIS A 50 2.57 -4.61 -15.76
N ILE A 51 1.39 -4.56 -15.13
CA ILE A 51 1.20 -5.01 -13.75
C ILE A 51 1.49 -6.51 -13.63
N MET A 52 1.01 -7.34 -14.54
CA MET A 52 1.26 -8.78 -14.54
C MET A 52 2.74 -9.12 -14.76
N GLN A 53 3.44 -8.36 -15.61
CA GLN A 53 4.88 -8.49 -15.76
C GLN A 53 5.61 -8.20 -14.44
N LEU A 54 5.23 -7.12 -13.75
CA LEU A 54 5.80 -6.76 -12.44
C LEU A 54 5.46 -7.80 -11.36
N ALA A 55 4.26 -8.38 -11.38
CA ALA A 55 3.86 -9.45 -10.48
C ALA A 55 4.83 -10.65 -10.54
N GLY A 56 5.15 -11.10 -11.76
CA GLY A 56 6.11 -12.18 -11.97
C GLY A 56 7.55 -11.80 -11.59
N GLN A 57 7.98 -10.59 -11.96
CA GLN A 57 9.35 -10.13 -11.67
C GLN A 57 9.63 -9.91 -10.17
N ARG A 58 8.62 -9.48 -9.40
CA ARG A 58 8.77 -9.07 -7.99
C ARG A 58 8.19 -10.08 -7.02
N ASN A 59 7.54 -11.12 -7.51
CA ASN A 59 6.78 -12.07 -6.70
C ASN A 59 5.80 -11.35 -5.75
N VAL A 60 5.06 -10.37 -6.28
CA VAL A 60 4.07 -9.56 -5.56
C VAL A 60 2.69 -9.82 -6.13
N LYS A 61 1.70 -10.04 -5.27
CA LYS A 61 0.29 -10.10 -5.64
C LYS A 61 -0.32 -8.71 -5.57
N PHE A 62 -0.97 -8.29 -6.65
CA PHE A 62 -1.55 -6.95 -6.72
C PHE A 62 -3.04 -6.93 -6.40
N GLY A 63 -3.47 -5.83 -5.77
CA GLY A 63 -4.85 -5.39 -5.70
C GLY A 63 -5.00 -4.12 -6.54
N ILE A 64 -6.00 -4.13 -7.41
CA ILE A 64 -6.28 -3.00 -8.31
C ILE A 64 -7.48 -2.26 -7.78
N VAL A 65 -7.34 -0.95 -7.62
CA VAL A 65 -8.42 -0.06 -7.19
C VAL A 65 -8.75 0.96 -8.25
N GLU A 66 -10.01 1.40 -8.26
CA GLU A 66 -10.51 2.49 -9.07
C GLU A 66 -11.47 3.34 -8.22
N HIS A 67 -11.72 4.57 -8.64
CA HIS A 67 -12.55 5.51 -7.89
C HIS A 67 -14.02 5.41 -8.26
N PRO A 68 -14.94 5.26 -7.27
CA PRO A 68 -16.36 5.52 -7.49
C PRO A 68 -16.57 7.02 -7.63
N ALA A 69 -16.76 7.48 -8.86
CA ALA A 69 -16.94 8.88 -9.21
C ALA A 69 -17.55 9.04 -10.61
N ASP A 70 -18.16 10.19 -10.89
CA ASP A 70 -18.80 10.47 -12.17
C ASP A 70 -17.86 10.38 -13.38
N TRP A 71 -16.56 10.59 -13.13
CA TRP A 71 -15.52 10.55 -14.17
C TRP A 71 -14.85 9.16 -14.31
N ALA A 72 -15.19 8.20 -13.45
CA ALA A 72 -14.61 6.85 -13.48
C ALA A 72 -15.72 5.78 -13.37
N ILE A 73 -16.06 5.31 -12.17
CA ILE A 73 -17.12 4.31 -11.94
C ILE A 73 -18.31 4.98 -11.26
N LYS A 74 -19.41 5.17 -11.97
CA LYS A 74 -20.56 5.99 -11.49
C LYS A 74 -21.82 5.19 -11.16
N ASN A 75 -21.91 3.93 -11.55
CA ASN A 75 -23.08 3.08 -11.37
C ASN A 75 -22.71 1.59 -11.42
N ASP A 76 -23.72 0.72 -11.21
CA ASP A 76 -23.55 -0.74 -11.22
C ASP A 76 -23.01 -1.27 -12.55
N GLU A 77 -23.42 -0.72 -13.69
CA GLU A 77 -22.97 -1.16 -15.00
C GLU A 77 -21.45 -0.95 -15.16
N ASP A 78 -20.98 0.26 -14.82
CA ASP A 78 -19.55 0.59 -14.86
C ASP A 78 -18.75 -0.30 -13.90
N LEU A 79 -19.27 -0.53 -12.68
CA LEU A 79 -18.60 -1.36 -11.67
C LEU A 79 -18.55 -2.83 -12.12
N LEU A 80 -19.61 -3.37 -12.69
CA LEU A 80 -19.61 -4.73 -13.24
C LEU A 80 -18.65 -4.86 -14.42
N ALA A 81 -18.58 -3.86 -15.30
CA ALA A 81 -17.63 -3.85 -16.41
C ALA A 81 -16.18 -3.86 -15.90
N TYR A 82 -15.87 -3.05 -14.88
CA TYR A 82 -14.57 -3.01 -14.21
C TYR A 82 -14.23 -4.37 -13.59
N ILE A 83 -15.12 -4.93 -12.78
CA ILE A 83 -14.93 -6.24 -12.14
C ILE A 83 -14.70 -7.33 -13.20
N ASN A 84 -15.54 -7.41 -14.24
CA ASN A 84 -15.42 -8.43 -15.29
C ASN A 84 -14.11 -8.31 -16.09
N LYS A 85 -13.63 -7.08 -16.29
CA LYS A 85 -12.32 -6.83 -16.92
C LYS A 85 -11.18 -7.40 -16.08
N LEU A 86 -11.19 -7.16 -14.77
CA LEU A 86 -10.09 -7.54 -13.88
C LEU A 86 -10.12 -9.01 -13.47
N ARG A 87 -11.28 -9.67 -13.46
CA ARG A 87 -11.39 -11.11 -13.13
C ARG A 87 -10.65 -12.05 -14.09
N LYS A 88 -10.19 -11.53 -15.22
CA LYS A 88 -9.35 -12.27 -16.17
C LYS A 88 -7.90 -12.41 -15.69
N TYR A 89 -7.52 -11.69 -14.65
CA TYR A 89 -6.18 -11.63 -14.11
C TYR A 89 -6.15 -12.15 -12.65
N PRO A 90 -5.02 -12.70 -12.19
CA PRO A 90 -4.87 -13.18 -10.81
C PRO A 90 -4.57 -12.03 -9.82
N VAL A 91 -5.47 -11.05 -9.79
CA VAL A 91 -5.37 -9.86 -8.91
C VAL A 91 -6.56 -9.79 -7.96
N TYR A 92 -6.44 -9.02 -6.89
CA TYR A 92 -7.57 -8.61 -6.07
C TYR A 92 -8.24 -7.38 -6.68
N ILE A 93 -9.55 -7.29 -6.57
CA ILE A 93 -10.38 -6.25 -7.17
C ILE A 93 -10.96 -5.38 -6.06
N GLY A 94 -10.55 -4.13 -6.00
CA GLY A 94 -11.01 -3.19 -4.99
C GLY A 94 -11.60 -1.91 -5.57
N LEU A 95 -12.15 -1.08 -4.67
CA LEU A 95 -12.49 0.31 -4.91
C LEU A 95 -11.74 1.22 -3.95
N GLN A 96 -11.46 2.44 -4.40
CA GLN A 96 -10.94 3.53 -3.55
C GLN A 96 -11.90 4.72 -3.57
N PRO A 97 -12.91 4.74 -2.69
CA PRO A 97 -13.76 5.90 -2.51
C PRO A 97 -12.98 7.09 -1.96
N MET A 98 -13.27 8.29 -2.48
CA MET A 98 -12.67 9.54 -2.02
C MET A 98 -13.65 10.39 -1.18
N THR A 99 -14.95 10.09 -1.22
CA THR A 99 -15.98 10.85 -0.51
C THR A 99 -16.91 9.92 0.26
N THR A 100 -17.44 10.38 1.37
CA THR A 100 -18.38 9.63 2.21
C THR A 100 -19.71 9.41 1.52
N GLY A 101 -20.39 8.29 1.84
CA GLY A 101 -21.67 7.93 1.24
C GLY A 101 -21.59 7.39 -0.19
N TRP A 102 -20.40 7.09 -0.66
CA TRP A 102 -20.10 6.54 -1.99
C TRP A 102 -20.87 5.25 -2.31
N ASN A 103 -21.14 4.44 -1.30
CA ASN A 103 -21.82 3.15 -1.44
C ASN A 103 -23.26 3.28 -1.95
N LYS A 104 -23.87 4.47 -1.83
CA LYS A 104 -25.22 4.75 -2.36
C LYS A 104 -25.28 4.80 -3.90
N MET A 105 -24.13 4.83 -4.56
CA MET A 105 -24.01 4.78 -6.02
C MET A 105 -24.26 3.38 -6.60
N PHE A 106 -24.22 2.35 -5.75
CA PHE A 106 -24.22 0.94 -6.17
C PHE A 106 -25.21 0.10 -5.38
N SER A 107 -25.68 -0.97 -6.02
CA SER A 107 -26.45 -2.00 -5.32
C SER A 107 -25.54 -2.86 -4.43
N PRO A 108 -26.08 -3.39 -3.31
CA PRO A 108 -25.33 -4.28 -2.43
C PRO A 108 -24.79 -5.54 -3.15
N GLU A 109 -25.56 -6.06 -4.11
CA GLU A 109 -25.24 -7.25 -4.88
C GLU A 109 -24.00 -7.07 -5.77
N VAL A 110 -23.82 -5.86 -6.30
CA VAL A 110 -22.65 -5.53 -7.12
C VAL A 110 -21.43 -5.24 -6.21
N LEU A 111 -21.63 -4.50 -5.12
CA LEU A 111 -20.57 -4.25 -4.13
C LEU A 111 -20.01 -5.54 -3.52
N ALA A 112 -20.87 -6.55 -3.30
CA ALA A 112 -20.44 -7.84 -2.76
C ALA A 112 -19.51 -8.64 -3.69
N GLN A 113 -19.35 -8.23 -4.94
CA GLN A 113 -18.44 -8.86 -5.90
C GLN A 113 -17.00 -8.32 -5.80
N LEU A 114 -16.77 -7.26 -5.04
CA LEU A 114 -15.44 -6.75 -4.74
C LEU A 114 -14.72 -7.65 -3.73
N ASP A 115 -13.40 -7.72 -3.82
CA ASP A 115 -12.59 -8.41 -2.84
C ASP A 115 -12.32 -7.51 -1.61
N TYR A 116 -12.26 -6.19 -1.79
CA TYR A 116 -12.06 -5.20 -0.70
C TYR A 116 -12.45 -3.78 -1.13
N VAL A 117 -12.58 -2.91 -0.14
CA VAL A 117 -12.70 -1.46 -0.31
C VAL A 117 -11.64 -0.78 0.56
N LEU A 118 -10.81 0.06 -0.08
CA LEU A 118 -9.82 0.89 0.57
C LEU A 118 -10.28 2.34 0.50
N MET A 119 -10.39 3.02 1.63
CA MET A 119 -10.73 4.45 1.65
C MET A 119 -9.73 5.21 2.51
N ASP A 120 -9.34 6.37 2.04
CA ASP A 120 -8.42 7.28 2.72
C ASP A 120 -9.12 8.59 3.14
N PRO A 121 -8.60 9.30 4.14
CA PRO A 121 -9.18 10.54 4.64
C PRO A 121 -8.68 11.80 3.90
N GLN A 122 -8.11 11.69 2.73
CA GLN A 122 -7.42 12.81 2.07
C GLN A 122 -8.36 13.83 1.42
N THR A 123 -9.64 13.47 1.21
CA THR A 123 -10.67 14.38 0.68
C THR A 123 -11.60 14.81 1.81
N ILE A 124 -11.23 15.88 2.51
CA ILE A 124 -11.95 16.34 3.71
C ILE A 124 -13.11 17.25 3.30
N PRO A 125 -14.36 16.97 3.68
CA PRO A 125 -15.49 17.86 3.42
C PRO A 125 -15.35 19.14 4.25
N THR A 126 -15.47 20.30 3.59
CA THR A 126 -15.41 21.64 4.19
C THR A 126 -16.75 22.37 4.14
N GLY A 127 -17.71 21.83 3.40
CA GLY A 127 -19.07 22.33 3.23
C GLY A 127 -19.83 21.50 2.21
N PRO A 128 -21.11 21.81 1.93
CA PRO A 128 -21.90 21.10 0.93
C PRO A 128 -21.23 21.12 -0.45
N GLY A 129 -20.78 19.94 -0.93
CA GLY A 129 -20.09 19.79 -2.21
C GLY A 129 -18.69 20.41 -2.28
N GLN A 130 -18.16 20.87 -1.14
CA GLN A 130 -16.82 21.46 -1.05
C GLN A 130 -15.87 20.51 -0.32
N TYR A 131 -14.65 20.38 -0.84
CA TYR A 131 -13.66 19.46 -0.28
C TYR A 131 -12.28 20.10 -0.29
N GLN A 132 -11.52 19.88 0.79
CA GLN A 132 -10.09 20.11 0.84
C GLN A 132 -9.35 18.81 0.53
N ARG A 133 -8.52 18.83 -0.52
CA ARG A 133 -7.72 17.68 -0.96
C ARG A 133 -6.31 17.80 -0.45
N ILE A 134 -6.02 17.16 0.66
CA ILE A 134 -4.80 17.39 1.44
C ILE A 134 -3.50 16.88 0.79
N TRP A 135 -3.59 16.07 -0.26
CA TRP A 135 -2.41 15.64 -1.06
C TRP A 135 -1.95 16.68 -2.09
N GLN A 136 -2.75 17.70 -2.38
CA GLN A 136 -2.37 18.74 -3.33
C GLN A 136 -1.29 19.64 -2.72
N LEU A 137 -0.26 19.95 -3.52
CA LEU A 137 0.87 20.78 -3.07
C LEU A 137 0.46 22.21 -2.69
N GLU A 138 -0.63 22.69 -3.29
CA GLU A 138 -1.22 24.00 -3.06
C GLU A 138 -2.05 24.07 -1.76
N THR A 139 -2.30 22.92 -1.14
CA THR A 139 -3.06 22.89 0.13
C THR A 139 -2.31 23.66 1.20
N TYR A 140 -2.96 24.70 1.71
CA TYR A 140 -2.47 25.53 2.81
C TYR A 140 -3.30 25.31 4.08
N VAL A 141 -2.63 25.28 5.22
CA VAL A 141 -3.24 25.15 6.54
C VAL A 141 -2.83 26.37 7.36
N GLU A 142 -3.80 27.24 7.63
CA GLU A 142 -3.59 28.46 8.43
C GLU A 142 -3.56 28.14 9.94
N ASP A 143 -4.58 27.43 10.41
CA ASP A 143 -4.70 26.98 11.82
C ASP A 143 -4.53 25.46 11.87
N THR A 144 -3.38 25.03 12.33
CA THR A 144 -2.99 23.63 12.38
C THR A 144 -3.86 22.81 13.34
N GLU A 145 -4.26 23.37 14.49
CA GLU A 145 -5.09 22.66 15.46
C GLU A 145 -6.54 22.54 14.96
N ALA A 146 -7.10 23.58 14.37
CA ALA A 146 -8.41 23.50 13.72
C ALA A 146 -8.41 22.48 12.59
N PHE A 147 -7.36 22.46 11.77
CA PHE A 147 -7.17 21.47 10.72
C PHE A 147 -7.12 20.04 11.29
N MET A 148 -6.30 19.78 12.31
CA MET A 148 -6.18 18.46 12.91
C MET A 148 -7.50 18.00 13.54
N LYS A 149 -8.26 18.89 14.16
CA LYS A 149 -9.59 18.58 14.68
C LYS A 149 -10.56 18.15 13.58
N MET A 150 -10.59 18.88 12.47
CA MET A 150 -11.42 18.55 11.29
C MET A 150 -10.97 17.22 10.65
N TYR A 151 -9.67 17.03 10.46
CA TYR A 151 -9.09 15.84 9.90
C TYR A 151 -9.36 14.58 10.74
N MET A 152 -9.20 14.69 12.05
CA MET A 152 -9.55 13.60 12.99
C MET A 152 -11.04 13.27 12.95
N ALA A 153 -11.91 14.29 12.96
CA ALA A 153 -13.35 14.08 12.87
C ALA A 153 -13.73 13.33 11.57
N HIS A 154 -13.14 13.71 10.45
CA HIS A 154 -13.35 13.04 9.16
C HIS A 154 -12.81 11.60 9.15
N SER A 155 -11.58 11.39 9.63
CA SER A 155 -10.98 10.04 9.73
C SER A 155 -11.82 9.10 10.59
N LEU A 156 -12.28 9.58 11.75
CA LEU A 156 -13.16 8.81 12.65
C LEU A 156 -14.55 8.58 12.04
N HIS A 157 -15.07 9.52 11.25
CA HIS A 157 -16.32 9.33 10.52
C HIS A 157 -16.19 8.19 9.51
N ILE A 158 -15.12 8.17 8.71
CA ILE A 158 -14.84 7.08 7.76
C ILE A 158 -14.79 5.74 8.51
N LEU A 159 -13.93 5.63 9.52
CA LEU A 159 -13.73 4.40 10.28
C LEU A 159 -14.99 3.87 10.97
N ASN A 160 -15.90 4.76 11.40
CA ASN A 160 -17.11 4.34 12.10
C ASN A 160 -18.32 4.08 11.21
N ASN A 161 -18.39 4.73 10.03
CA ASN A 161 -19.64 4.79 9.26
C ASN A 161 -19.54 4.28 7.82
N GLU A 162 -18.34 4.29 7.22
CA GLU A 162 -18.19 3.84 5.84
C GLU A 162 -17.93 2.33 5.76
N PRO A 163 -18.51 1.62 4.77
CA PRO A 163 -18.33 0.18 4.60
C PRO A 163 -17.00 -0.09 3.88
N ILE A 164 -15.90 -0.03 4.64
CA ILE A 164 -14.53 -0.22 4.15
C ILE A 164 -13.85 -1.40 4.83
N ASP A 165 -12.89 -1.99 4.15
CA ASP A 165 -12.03 -3.06 4.66
C ASP A 165 -10.65 -2.56 5.07
N ILE A 166 -10.17 -1.51 4.38
CA ILE A 166 -8.83 -0.94 4.56
C ILE A 166 -8.93 0.58 4.72
N PHE A 167 -8.31 1.11 5.78
CA PHE A 167 -8.10 2.55 5.95
C PHE A 167 -6.76 2.92 5.33
N GLY A 168 -6.82 3.59 4.19
CA GLY A 168 -5.67 3.99 3.39
C GLY A 168 -5.01 5.29 3.85
N TRP A 169 -3.78 5.54 3.43
CA TRP A 169 -3.00 6.75 3.73
C TRP A 169 -3.10 7.22 5.19
N PRO A 170 -2.97 6.33 6.16
CA PRO A 170 -3.14 6.70 7.54
C PRO A 170 -2.06 7.71 7.94
N LEU A 171 -2.43 8.69 8.77
CA LEU A 171 -1.52 9.69 9.33
C LEU A 171 -0.83 10.59 8.28
N PHE A 172 -1.31 10.69 7.06
CA PHE A 172 -0.77 11.62 6.07
C PHE A 172 -1.02 13.07 6.52
N LEU A 173 -0.09 13.97 6.21
CA LEU A 173 -0.25 15.42 6.44
C LEU A 173 0.06 16.22 5.18
N PRO A 174 -0.63 17.34 4.93
CA PRO A 174 -0.27 18.29 3.89
C PRO A 174 1.19 18.74 4.01
N VAL A 175 1.84 18.98 2.89
CA VAL A 175 3.26 19.36 2.83
C VAL A 175 3.58 20.57 3.71
N CYS A 176 2.67 21.56 3.78
CA CYS A 176 2.88 22.79 4.55
C CYS A 176 3.04 22.59 6.06
N ILE A 177 2.53 21.48 6.62
CA ILE A 177 2.64 21.14 8.05
C ILE A 177 3.37 19.81 8.30
N ALA A 178 3.85 19.16 7.25
CA ALA A 178 4.48 17.84 7.36
C ALA A 178 5.74 17.81 8.27
N ARG A 179 6.45 18.93 8.42
CA ARG A 179 7.60 19.03 9.33
C ARG A 179 7.24 18.78 10.79
N ASP A 180 5.97 19.04 11.17
CA ASP A 180 5.48 18.92 12.54
C ASP A 180 4.78 17.56 12.77
N TYR A 181 5.01 16.59 11.89
CA TYR A 181 4.36 15.28 11.83
C TYR A 181 4.27 14.59 13.20
N TYR A 182 5.39 14.43 13.89
CA TYR A 182 5.45 13.72 15.18
C TYR A 182 4.81 14.50 16.34
N THR A 183 4.72 15.82 16.22
CA THR A 183 4.04 16.66 17.21
C THR A 183 2.53 16.65 17.01
N LEU A 184 2.11 16.64 15.74
CA LEU A 184 0.68 16.66 15.38
C LEU A 184 0.02 15.30 15.56
N TRP A 185 0.73 14.21 15.29
CA TRP A 185 0.22 12.87 15.57
C TRP A 185 0.52 12.46 17.01
N THR A 186 -0.22 13.11 17.94
CA THR A 186 -0.14 12.79 19.37
C THR A 186 -0.58 11.36 19.67
N GLU A 187 -0.15 10.85 20.82
CA GLU A 187 -0.57 9.52 21.27
C GLU A 187 -2.09 9.36 21.32
N GLU A 188 -2.79 10.40 21.80
CA GLU A 188 -4.25 10.39 21.87
C GLU A 188 -4.89 10.28 20.48
N ARG A 189 -4.44 11.08 19.50
CA ARG A 189 -4.97 11.03 18.13
C ARG A 189 -4.72 9.66 17.47
N MET A 190 -3.53 9.11 17.63
CA MET A 190 -3.22 7.78 17.15
C MET A 190 -4.11 6.70 17.79
N GLN A 191 -4.29 6.77 19.11
CA GLN A 191 -5.11 5.81 19.82
C GLN A 191 -6.58 5.85 19.40
N GLN A 192 -7.14 7.04 19.13
CA GLN A 192 -8.51 7.17 18.60
C GLN A 192 -8.69 6.45 17.25
N ILE A 193 -7.73 6.60 16.33
CA ILE A 193 -7.75 5.90 15.03
C ILE A 193 -7.67 4.38 15.24
N ILE A 194 -6.72 3.93 16.07
CA ILE A 194 -6.52 2.51 16.38
C ILE A 194 -7.79 1.90 16.95
N GLN A 195 -8.40 2.53 17.97
CA GLN A 195 -9.62 2.03 18.60
C GLN A 195 -10.80 1.96 17.61
N ALA A 196 -10.97 2.98 16.76
CA ALA A 196 -12.02 2.98 15.75
C ALA A 196 -11.82 1.87 14.71
N ALA A 197 -10.60 1.67 14.23
CA ALA A 197 -10.26 0.60 13.29
C ALA A 197 -10.45 -0.79 13.92
N THR A 198 -9.96 -1.00 15.15
CA THR A 198 -10.13 -2.27 15.89
C THR A 198 -11.60 -2.62 16.08
N LYS A 199 -12.42 -1.64 16.52
CA LYS A 199 -13.86 -1.85 16.76
C LYS A 199 -14.60 -2.34 15.51
N LYS A 200 -14.15 -1.95 14.33
CA LYS A 200 -14.77 -2.27 13.04
C LYS A 200 -14.03 -3.36 12.27
N ASN A 201 -12.95 -3.89 12.82
CA ASN A 201 -12.09 -4.87 12.16
C ASN A 201 -11.56 -4.36 10.80
N ILE A 202 -11.21 -3.07 10.72
CA ILE A 202 -10.67 -2.43 9.54
C ILE A 202 -9.15 -2.55 9.57
N ALA A 203 -8.56 -3.00 8.46
CA ALA A 203 -7.12 -3.06 8.29
C ALA A 203 -6.52 -1.66 8.06
N ILE A 204 -5.26 -1.48 8.41
CA ILE A 204 -4.52 -0.24 8.19
C ILE A 204 -3.50 -0.43 7.07
N GLU A 205 -3.52 0.46 6.10
CA GLU A 205 -2.50 0.50 5.06
C GLU A 205 -1.15 0.97 5.62
N ILE A 206 -0.07 0.31 5.23
CA ILE A 206 1.29 0.86 5.27
C ILE A 206 1.55 1.36 3.85
N ASN A 207 1.65 2.69 3.70
CA ASN A 207 1.73 3.33 2.39
C ASN A 207 3.18 3.63 2.01
N ASP A 208 3.61 3.08 0.87
CA ASP A 208 5.00 3.17 0.39
C ASP A 208 5.35 4.54 -0.16
N MET A 209 4.36 5.27 -0.73
CA MET A 209 4.58 6.59 -1.31
C MET A 209 4.72 7.67 -0.22
N ALA A 210 3.83 7.63 0.77
CA ALA A 210 3.79 8.62 1.85
C ALA A 210 4.76 8.30 3.00
N HIS A 211 5.30 7.09 3.05
CA HIS A 211 6.06 6.58 4.20
C HIS A 211 5.28 6.67 5.52
N THR A 212 4.00 6.31 5.49
CA THR A 212 3.09 6.31 6.66
C THR A 212 2.38 4.96 6.81
N PRO A 213 1.95 4.61 8.03
CA PRO A 213 2.23 5.25 9.31
C PRO A 213 3.63 4.93 9.82
N HIS A 214 4.13 5.71 10.78
CA HIS A 214 5.44 5.50 11.38
C HIS A 214 5.46 4.33 12.40
N GLU A 215 6.66 3.91 12.79
CA GLU A 215 6.91 2.76 13.66
C GLU A 215 6.06 2.72 14.94
N GLN A 216 6.01 3.84 15.68
CA GLN A 216 5.29 3.89 16.95
C GLN A 216 3.79 3.58 16.78
N PHE A 217 3.17 4.09 15.71
CA PHE A 217 1.78 3.78 15.40
C PHE A 217 1.61 2.29 15.07
N ILE A 218 2.47 1.73 14.21
CA ILE A 218 2.41 0.32 13.80
C ILE A 218 2.52 -0.60 15.01
N LEU A 219 3.48 -0.35 15.91
CA LEU A 219 3.67 -1.15 17.11
C LEU A 219 2.47 -1.09 18.07
N LYS A 220 1.82 0.08 18.19
CA LYS A 220 0.60 0.22 18.99
C LYS A 220 -0.58 -0.50 18.33
N ALA A 221 -0.80 -0.31 17.04
CA ALA A 221 -1.86 -0.95 16.28
C ALA A 221 -1.74 -2.48 16.29
N LYS A 222 -0.51 -3.01 16.15
CA LYS A 222 -0.23 -4.44 16.28
C LYS A 222 -0.66 -5.01 17.63
N LYS A 223 -0.39 -4.31 18.74
CA LYS A 223 -0.80 -4.74 20.09
C LYS A 223 -2.31 -4.84 20.23
N GLU A 224 -3.06 -4.02 19.53
CA GLU A 224 -4.54 -4.03 19.50
C GLU A 224 -5.10 -5.04 18.47
N GLY A 225 -4.24 -5.84 17.82
CA GLY A 225 -4.64 -6.88 16.88
C GLY A 225 -5.04 -6.39 15.49
N ILE A 226 -4.74 -5.13 15.16
CA ILE A 226 -5.00 -4.57 13.82
C ILE A 226 -4.18 -5.33 12.80
N LYS A 227 -4.82 -5.64 11.66
CA LYS A 227 -4.16 -6.18 10.48
C LYS A 227 -3.66 -5.05 9.59
N PHE A 228 -2.57 -5.32 8.86
CA PHE A 228 -1.94 -4.36 7.97
C PHE A 228 -2.05 -4.80 6.51
N THR A 229 -1.96 -3.84 5.60
CA THR A 229 -1.75 -4.08 4.18
C THR A 229 -0.60 -3.23 3.69
N PHE A 230 -0.02 -3.59 2.55
CA PHE A 230 0.87 -2.68 1.83
C PHE A 230 0.11 -2.01 0.68
N GLY A 231 0.43 -0.74 0.44
CA GLY A 231 -0.07 0.01 -0.69
C GLY A 231 0.97 0.97 -1.23
N SER A 232 1.20 0.94 -2.56
CA SER A 232 2.11 1.87 -3.21
C SER A 232 1.43 3.10 -3.79
N ASP A 233 0.12 3.09 -3.95
CA ASP A 233 -0.66 4.07 -4.72
C ASP A 233 -0.05 4.40 -6.09
N SER A 234 0.53 3.38 -6.71
CA SER A 234 1.29 3.55 -7.94
C SER A 234 0.41 3.50 -9.18
N ARG A 235 0.78 4.36 -10.13
CA ARG A 235 0.27 4.43 -11.50
C ARG A 235 1.39 4.27 -12.53
N ASN A 236 2.48 3.60 -12.14
CA ASN A 236 3.72 3.49 -12.90
C ASN A 236 4.54 2.27 -12.46
N PRO A 237 5.70 1.97 -13.12
CA PRO A 237 6.52 0.80 -12.79
C PRO A 237 7.13 0.75 -11.38
N ASN A 238 6.80 1.67 -10.47
CA ASN A 238 7.20 1.55 -9.06
C ASN A 238 6.26 0.61 -8.27
N ALA A 239 5.06 0.28 -8.78
CA ALA A 239 4.13 -0.65 -8.16
C ALA A 239 4.82 -1.95 -7.70
N GLY A 240 4.56 -2.37 -6.47
CA GLY A 240 5.15 -3.58 -5.88
C GLY A 240 6.62 -3.48 -5.45
N ARG A 241 7.29 -2.31 -5.54
CA ARG A 241 8.63 -2.14 -4.95
C ARG A 241 8.58 -2.18 -3.43
N LEU A 242 7.60 -1.50 -2.83
CA LEU A 242 7.29 -1.55 -1.41
C LEU A 242 8.53 -1.36 -0.51
N VAL A 243 9.35 -0.36 -0.81
CA VAL A 243 10.65 -0.15 -0.13
C VAL A 243 10.45 0.22 1.33
N TYR A 244 9.64 1.25 1.58
CA TYR A 244 9.29 1.66 2.94
C TYR A 244 8.49 0.57 3.66
N CYS A 245 7.47 0.02 3.00
CA CYS A 245 6.60 -1.01 3.55
C CYS A 245 7.39 -2.19 4.10
N LYS A 246 8.31 -2.75 3.31
CA LYS A 246 9.17 -3.88 3.73
C LYS A 246 10.07 -3.51 4.89
N ALA A 247 10.75 -2.37 4.81
CA ALA A 247 11.69 -1.93 5.83
C ALA A 247 10.99 -1.72 7.19
N ILE A 248 9.83 -1.04 7.18
CA ILE A 248 9.11 -0.76 8.43
C ILE A 248 8.42 -2.02 9.00
N ALA A 249 7.90 -2.91 8.15
CA ALA A 249 7.32 -4.17 8.59
C ALA A 249 8.36 -5.07 9.26
N GLN A 250 9.55 -5.20 8.68
CA GLN A 250 10.67 -5.92 9.30
C GLN A 250 11.09 -5.27 10.63
N LYS A 251 11.23 -3.95 10.66
CA LYS A 251 11.58 -3.20 11.87
C LYS A 251 10.57 -3.40 13.01
N CYS A 252 9.28 -3.45 12.68
CA CYS A 252 8.20 -3.69 13.64
C CYS A 252 7.96 -5.18 13.94
N GLY A 253 8.73 -6.09 13.34
CA GLY A 253 8.58 -7.52 13.51
C GLY A 253 7.21 -8.04 13.07
N LEU A 254 6.64 -7.49 11.99
CA LEU A 254 5.37 -7.98 11.45
C LEU A 254 5.58 -9.36 10.82
N THR A 255 4.59 -10.23 10.98
CA THR A 255 4.54 -11.59 10.45
C THR A 255 3.31 -11.79 9.58
N THR A 256 3.18 -12.91 8.91
CA THR A 256 2.00 -13.24 8.10
C THR A 256 0.69 -13.07 8.87
N GLU A 257 0.69 -13.35 10.17
CA GLU A 257 -0.50 -13.23 11.02
C GLU A 257 -0.94 -11.76 11.22
N ASP A 258 -0.05 -10.80 11.01
CA ASP A 258 -0.36 -9.38 11.16
C ASP A 258 -0.98 -8.78 9.89
N PHE A 259 -1.12 -9.55 8.80
CA PHE A 259 -1.61 -9.04 7.53
C PHE A 259 -3.07 -9.41 7.24
N TYR A 260 -3.77 -8.44 6.65
CA TYR A 260 -5.08 -8.63 6.03
C TYR A 260 -4.89 -9.21 4.63
N VAL A 261 -5.65 -10.23 4.31
CA VAL A 261 -5.72 -10.81 2.98
C VAL A 261 -7.15 -10.65 2.48
N PRO A 262 -7.36 -9.97 1.34
CA PRO A 262 -8.68 -9.83 0.77
C PRO A 262 -9.33 -11.18 0.48
N GLY A 263 -10.62 -11.29 0.75
CA GLY A 263 -11.41 -12.48 0.47
C GLY A 263 -12.78 -12.09 -0.06
N LYS A 264 -13.44 -13.00 -0.77
CA LYS A 264 -14.81 -12.79 -1.20
C LYS A 264 -15.68 -12.51 0.03
N LYS A 265 -16.40 -11.38 0.00
CA LYS A 265 -17.38 -11.05 1.04
C LYS A 265 -18.47 -12.10 1.03
N SER A 266 -18.71 -12.80 2.15
CA SER A 266 -19.92 -13.57 2.32
C SER A 266 -21.10 -12.60 2.37
N LEU A 267 -22.09 -12.80 1.52
CA LEU A 267 -23.38 -12.14 1.65
C LEU A 267 -24.01 -12.63 2.96
N THR A 268 -23.91 -11.83 4.02
CA THR A 268 -24.63 -12.05 5.29
C THR A 268 -25.83 -11.11 5.35
#